data_a34d5b8866d6310b8ee48b21cd67ef4a
#
_entry.id   a34d5b8866d6310b8ee48b21cd67ef4a
#
_cell.length_a   1.000
_cell.length_b   1.000
_cell.length_c   1.000
_cell.angle_alpha   90.00
_cell.angle_beta   90.00
_cell.angle_gamma   90.00
#
_symmetry.space_group_name_H-M   'P 1'
#
loop_
_entity.id
_entity.type
_entity.pdbx_description
1 polymer ?
#
loop_
_entity_poly.entity_id
_entity_poly.type
_entity_poly.pdbx_seq_one_letter_code
_entity_poly.pdbx_strand_id
1 'polypeptide(L)'
;MKHQPKSQAEQLTEHLDRLIREGALEGLLPSVRSLAEQNGVSTVTVLKALRLLAARGVIESRGPKRRARVTPVRRLASPLLLVVLRTPVRRLHVSIVSSLRLVQEKCRKDGMEYKEFVVDDASPEDVRDNILKSLSKNGLTRIICIHPDQKLCDVLAGLQVGVAVLPLLPVKAPGMTVFRVPHVSVLVHIIRQAHSLGHRRLVMVDNVMTPEFRSQLQAQAKFFGVRIDFVEAGSLGADNWIHDRKAVGRVCARIVRSQAGCVIFPQWSDLMACADTLARSGLAMPGRLSVAVAYLNGSVDTWHGLPVAGCEIPEDLAFRMFAAWLAEGRCDSESFGEAVIATWRAGRTMGPAARD
;
A
#
# COMPACT_ATOMS: atom_id res chain seq x y z
N MET A 1 -1.19 -29.50 -22.72
CA MET A 1 0.27 -29.62 -22.90
C MET A 1 0.77 -30.80 -22.07
N LYS A 2 1.36 -31.82 -22.67
CA LYS A 2 1.92 -32.99 -21.96
C LYS A 2 3.19 -32.53 -21.22
N HIS A 3 3.20 -32.56 -19.87
CA HIS A 3 4.41 -32.38 -19.08
C HIS A 3 5.38 -33.53 -19.43
N GLN A 4 6.44 -33.22 -20.16
CA GLN A 4 7.56 -34.14 -20.28
C GLN A 4 8.30 -34.18 -18.93
N PRO A 5 8.56 -35.37 -18.38
CA PRO A 5 9.29 -35.49 -17.13
C PRO A 5 10.73 -34.95 -17.33
N LYS A 6 11.19 -34.10 -16.40
CA LYS A 6 12.55 -33.53 -16.42
C LYS A 6 13.58 -34.67 -16.41
N SER A 7 14.60 -34.55 -17.25
CA SER A 7 15.72 -35.48 -17.27
C SER A 7 16.50 -35.43 -15.92
N GLN A 8 17.18 -36.55 -15.56
CA GLN A 8 18.03 -36.58 -14.36
C GLN A 8 19.11 -35.47 -14.35
N ALA A 9 19.59 -35.05 -15.52
CA ALA A 9 20.55 -33.97 -15.63
C ALA A 9 19.92 -32.61 -15.29
N GLU A 10 18.68 -32.36 -15.70
CA GLU A 10 17.94 -31.13 -15.36
C GLU A 10 17.58 -31.08 -13.88
N GLN A 11 17.15 -32.20 -13.31
CA GLN A 11 16.85 -32.30 -11.87
C GLN A 11 18.12 -32.04 -11.03
N LEU A 12 19.25 -32.63 -11.42
CA LEU A 12 20.54 -32.37 -10.77
C LEU A 12 21.00 -30.92 -10.94
N THR A 13 20.77 -30.32 -12.11
CA THR A 13 21.06 -28.91 -12.37
C THR A 13 20.31 -28.01 -11.40
N GLU A 14 19.02 -28.22 -11.22
CA GLU A 14 18.18 -27.45 -10.29
C GLU A 14 18.58 -27.65 -8.83
N HIS A 15 18.95 -28.89 -8.48
CA HIS A 15 19.43 -29.19 -7.13
C HIS A 15 20.76 -28.47 -6.83
N LEU A 16 21.74 -28.55 -7.72
CA LEU A 16 23.04 -27.89 -7.54
C LEU A 16 22.90 -26.35 -7.58
N ASP A 17 22.06 -25.81 -8.48
CA ASP A 17 21.77 -24.37 -8.53
C ASP A 17 21.20 -23.85 -7.20
N ARG A 18 20.30 -24.63 -6.59
CA ARG A 18 19.75 -24.32 -5.26
C ARG A 18 20.83 -24.33 -4.19
N LEU A 19 21.66 -25.38 -4.10
CA LEU A 19 22.75 -25.47 -3.12
C LEU A 19 23.77 -24.33 -3.26
N ILE A 20 24.04 -23.89 -4.50
CA ILE A 20 24.92 -22.74 -4.78
C ILE A 20 24.25 -21.44 -4.28
N ARG A 21 22.96 -21.26 -4.53
CA ARG A 21 22.19 -20.08 -4.06
C ARG A 21 22.08 -20.01 -2.53
N GLU A 22 21.94 -21.17 -1.90
CA GLU A 22 21.86 -21.30 -0.43
C GLU A 22 23.25 -21.15 0.24
N GLY A 23 24.34 -21.05 -0.56
CA GLY A 23 25.71 -20.95 -0.05
C GLY A 23 26.26 -22.28 0.49
N ALA A 24 25.57 -23.38 0.28
CA ALA A 24 26.06 -24.71 0.67
C ALA A 24 27.19 -25.22 -0.25
N LEU A 25 27.29 -24.66 -1.46
CA LEU A 25 28.38 -24.93 -2.39
C LEU A 25 28.99 -23.59 -2.80
N GLU A 26 30.21 -23.32 -2.32
CA GLU A 26 30.96 -22.10 -2.63
C GLU A 26 32.38 -22.42 -3.18
N GLY A 27 32.94 -21.53 -3.97
CA GLY A 27 34.30 -21.63 -4.47
C GLY A 27 34.49 -22.74 -5.51
N LEU A 28 35.34 -23.73 -5.25
CA LEU A 28 35.55 -24.88 -6.13
C LEU A 28 34.56 -25.99 -5.85
N LEU A 29 33.77 -26.37 -6.84
CA LEU A 29 32.84 -27.50 -6.72
C LEU A 29 33.58 -28.81 -6.41
N PRO A 30 32.93 -29.76 -5.74
CA PRO A 30 33.45 -31.12 -5.60
C PRO A 30 33.78 -31.73 -6.97
N SER A 31 34.63 -32.79 -7.01
CA SER A 31 34.93 -33.45 -8.26
C SER A 31 33.69 -34.06 -8.91
N VAL A 32 33.70 -34.25 -10.23
CA VAL A 32 32.60 -34.90 -10.98
C VAL A 32 32.28 -36.27 -10.37
N ARG A 33 33.28 -37.02 -9.94
CA ARG A 33 33.12 -38.34 -9.29
C ARG A 33 32.45 -38.22 -7.94
N SER A 34 32.89 -37.27 -7.11
CA SER A 34 32.29 -37.00 -5.82
C SER A 34 30.84 -36.55 -5.94
N LEU A 35 30.52 -35.66 -6.90
CA LEU A 35 29.16 -35.21 -7.17
C LEU A 35 28.29 -36.37 -7.66
N ALA A 36 28.81 -37.28 -8.44
CA ALA A 36 28.11 -38.48 -8.91
C ALA A 36 27.76 -39.42 -7.74
N GLU A 37 28.73 -39.67 -6.85
CA GLU A 37 28.56 -40.49 -5.65
C GLU A 37 27.55 -39.88 -4.69
N GLN A 38 27.69 -38.58 -4.38
CA GLN A 38 26.78 -37.86 -3.46
C GLN A 38 25.33 -37.80 -3.93
N ASN A 39 25.10 -37.77 -5.25
CA ASN A 39 23.76 -37.61 -5.81
C ASN A 39 23.20 -38.92 -6.41
N GLY A 40 23.93 -40.05 -6.32
CA GLY A 40 23.47 -41.33 -6.86
C GLY A 40 23.26 -41.34 -8.38
N VAL A 41 24.02 -40.56 -9.14
CA VAL A 41 23.88 -40.43 -10.60
C VAL A 41 25.20 -40.76 -11.33
N SER A 42 25.12 -40.97 -12.64
CA SER A 42 26.30 -41.20 -13.47
C SER A 42 27.16 -39.95 -13.60
N THR A 43 28.48 -40.12 -13.79
CA THR A 43 29.41 -39.02 -14.11
C THR A 43 29.03 -38.28 -15.39
N VAL A 44 28.38 -38.95 -16.34
CA VAL A 44 27.86 -38.35 -17.59
C VAL A 44 26.68 -37.39 -17.25
N THR A 45 25.80 -37.79 -16.33
CA THR A 45 24.70 -36.96 -15.85
C THR A 45 25.23 -35.70 -15.16
N VAL A 46 26.24 -35.84 -14.31
CA VAL A 46 26.91 -34.69 -13.66
C VAL A 46 27.54 -33.75 -14.69
N LEU A 47 28.27 -34.28 -15.67
CA LEU A 47 28.86 -33.45 -16.71
C LEU A 47 27.82 -32.67 -17.53
N LYS A 48 26.68 -33.28 -17.84
CA LYS A 48 25.55 -32.59 -18.48
C LYS A 48 25.00 -31.48 -17.58
N ALA A 49 24.78 -31.76 -16.31
CA ALA A 49 24.28 -30.77 -15.35
C ALA A 49 25.27 -29.58 -15.20
N LEU A 50 26.59 -29.86 -15.09
CA LEU A 50 27.61 -28.82 -15.02
C LEU A 50 27.67 -27.97 -16.30
N ARG A 51 27.45 -28.56 -17.48
CA ARG A 51 27.35 -27.79 -18.74
C ARG A 51 26.13 -26.85 -18.73
N LEU A 52 25.01 -27.32 -18.24
CA LEU A 52 23.79 -26.49 -18.11
C LEU A 52 24.02 -25.34 -17.11
N LEU A 53 24.67 -25.60 -15.97
CA LEU A 53 25.03 -24.56 -15.02
C LEU A 53 26.04 -23.54 -15.61
N ALA A 54 27.01 -24.01 -16.37
CA ALA A 54 27.96 -23.15 -17.07
C ALA A 54 27.29 -22.29 -18.15
N ALA A 55 26.35 -22.88 -18.93
CA ALA A 55 25.55 -22.14 -19.91
C ALA A 55 24.65 -21.07 -19.26
N ARG A 56 24.24 -21.29 -18.02
CA ARG A 56 23.50 -20.29 -17.21
C ARG A 56 24.44 -19.28 -16.50
N GLY A 57 25.76 -19.39 -16.66
CA GLY A 57 26.72 -18.52 -16.00
C GLY A 57 26.89 -18.75 -14.49
N VAL A 58 26.31 -19.81 -13.94
CA VAL A 58 26.35 -20.14 -12.50
C VAL A 58 27.70 -20.67 -12.07
N ILE A 59 28.42 -21.33 -12.98
CA ILE A 59 29.77 -21.83 -12.76
C ILE A 59 30.68 -21.52 -13.95
N GLU A 60 32.00 -21.39 -13.68
CA GLU A 60 33.04 -21.31 -14.70
C GLU A 60 33.63 -22.71 -14.93
N SER A 61 33.58 -23.18 -16.19
CA SER A 61 34.30 -24.38 -16.59
C SER A 61 35.78 -24.03 -16.84
N ARG A 62 36.71 -24.63 -16.09
CA ARG A 62 38.14 -24.38 -16.20
C ARG A 62 38.85 -25.36 -17.13
N GLY A 63 38.11 -26.07 -17.97
CA GLY A 63 38.66 -27.04 -18.92
C GLY A 63 38.70 -28.48 -18.40
N PRO A 64 39.10 -29.45 -19.23
CA PRO A 64 39.14 -30.86 -18.90
C PRO A 64 40.07 -31.11 -17.71
N LYS A 65 39.66 -31.95 -16.77
CA LYS A 65 40.36 -32.33 -15.53
C LYS A 65 40.49 -31.24 -14.44
N ARG A 66 39.94 -30.05 -14.62
CA ARG A 66 39.87 -29.04 -13.57
C ARG A 66 38.49 -28.97 -12.96
N ARG A 67 38.42 -28.76 -11.65
CA ARG A 67 37.13 -28.56 -10.96
C ARG A 67 36.47 -27.26 -11.47
N ALA A 68 35.19 -27.33 -11.74
CA ALA A 68 34.44 -26.13 -12.01
C ALA A 68 34.45 -25.23 -10.76
N ARG A 69 34.55 -23.97 -10.98
CA ARG A 69 34.44 -22.97 -9.92
C ARG A 69 33.03 -22.40 -9.97
N VAL A 70 32.36 -22.36 -8.81
CA VAL A 70 31.18 -21.50 -8.70
C VAL A 70 31.68 -20.12 -9.14
N THR A 71 31.14 -19.63 -10.25
CA THR A 71 31.39 -18.25 -10.62
C THR A 71 31.14 -17.50 -9.32
N PRO A 72 32.08 -16.61 -8.83
CA PRO A 72 31.75 -15.78 -7.71
C PRO A 72 30.47 -15.11 -8.17
N VAL A 73 29.35 -15.76 -7.80
CA VAL A 73 28.05 -15.19 -8.04
C VAL A 73 28.30 -13.83 -7.41
N ARG A 74 28.41 -12.78 -8.22
CA ARG A 74 27.67 -11.59 -7.82
C ARG A 74 26.38 -12.21 -7.35
N ARG A 75 26.23 -12.43 -6.03
CA ARG A 75 24.97 -12.87 -5.42
C ARG A 75 23.99 -12.05 -6.17
N LEU A 76 23.27 -12.71 -7.11
CA LEU A 76 22.32 -11.96 -7.96
C LEU A 76 21.48 -11.33 -6.90
N ALA A 77 21.87 -10.08 -6.62
CA ALA A 77 21.52 -9.41 -5.38
C ALA A 77 20.05 -9.62 -5.29
N SER A 78 19.59 -10.28 -4.24
CA SER A 78 18.21 -10.75 -4.14
C SER A 78 17.32 -9.63 -4.62
N PRO A 79 16.37 -9.85 -5.52
CA PRO A 79 15.54 -8.76 -6.00
C PRO A 79 15.02 -8.00 -4.79
N LEU A 80 15.14 -6.69 -4.80
CA LEU A 80 14.78 -5.83 -3.68
C LEU A 80 13.42 -5.18 -3.94
N LEU A 81 12.52 -5.29 -3.00
CA LEU A 81 11.39 -4.38 -2.87
C LEU A 81 11.73 -3.31 -1.82
N LEU A 82 11.82 -2.08 -2.27
CA LEU A 82 11.98 -0.92 -1.41
C LEU A 82 10.62 -0.25 -1.21
N VAL A 83 10.16 -0.18 0.02
CA VAL A 83 8.95 0.57 0.38
C VAL A 83 9.35 1.93 0.93
N VAL A 84 9.01 2.98 0.21
CA VAL A 84 9.29 4.37 0.59
C VAL A 84 8.04 4.95 1.24
N LEU A 85 8.16 5.38 2.48
CA LEU A 85 7.06 5.91 3.28
C LEU A 85 7.27 7.41 3.52
N ARG A 86 6.37 8.24 3.01
CA ARG A 86 6.37 9.69 3.33
C ARG A 86 5.90 9.94 4.77
N THR A 87 5.12 9.01 5.32
CA THR A 87 4.55 9.08 6.66
C THR A 87 5.01 7.88 7.47
N PRO A 88 5.44 8.03 8.72
CA PRO A 88 5.80 6.91 9.59
C PRO A 88 4.69 5.86 9.69
N VAL A 89 5.05 4.57 9.74
CA VAL A 89 4.10 3.43 9.74
C VAL A 89 2.99 3.59 10.78
N ARG A 90 3.30 4.12 11.96
CA ARG A 90 2.32 4.37 13.05
C ARG A 90 1.20 5.36 12.70
N ARG A 91 1.37 6.14 11.62
CA ARG A 91 0.38 7.11 11.14
C ARG A 91 -0.35 6.64 9.88
N LEU A 92 0.00 5.46 9.36
CA LEU A 92 -0.68 4.88 8.23
C LEU A 92 -2.01 4.24 8.66
N HIS A 93 -2.96 4.21 7.74
CA HIS A 93 -4.20 3.47 7.94
C HIS A 93 -3.89 1.97 8.19
N VAL A 94 -4.64 1.33 9.09
CA VAL A 94 -4.39 -0.06 9.52
C VAL A 94 -4.37 -1.04 8.35
N SER A 95 -5.24 -0.85 7.34
CA SER A 95 -5.27 -1.70 6.14
C SER A 95 -3.97 -1.62 5.32
N ILE A 96 -3.33 -0.44 5.26
CA ILE A 96 -2.03 -0.28 4.61
C ILE A 96 -0.95 -1.02 5.41
N VAL A 97 -0.95 -0.88 6.73
CA VAL A 97 0.01 -1.57 7.62
C VAL A 97 -0.13 -3.08 7.50
N SER A 98 -1.37 -3.61 7.54
CA SER A 98 -1.65 -5.04 7.34
C SER A 98 -1.21 -5.50 5.95
N SER A 99 -1.48 -4.72 4.92
CA SER A 99 -1.06 -5.02 3.55
C SER A 99 0.47 -5.04 3.39
N LEU A 100 1.20 -4.11 4.01
CA LEU A 100 2.66 -4.11 3.98
C LEU A 100 3.25 -5.36 4.66
N ARG A 101 2.66 -5.83 5.76
CA ARG A 101 3.06 -7.11 6.39
C ARG A 101 2.86 -8.29 5.46
N LEU A 102 1.73 -8.37 4.77
CA LEU A 102 1.46 -9.42 3.78
C LEU A 102 2.44 -9.36 2.60
N VAL A 103 2.79 -8.14 2.14
CA VAL A 103 3.82 -7.93 1.11
C VAL A 103 5.18 -8.41 1.58
N GLN A 104 5.57 -8.10 2.82
CA GLN A 104 6.82 -8.57 3.41
C GLN A 104 6.89 -10.10 3.46
N GLU A 105 5.80 -10.76 3.88
CA GLU A 105 5.72 -12.23 3.86
C GLU A 105 5.83 -12.81 2.45
N LYS A 106 5.17 -12.17 1.47
CA LYS A 106 5.28 -12.57 0.07
C LYS A 106 6.71 -12.43 -0.43
N CYS A 107 7.37 -11.30 -0.18
CA CYS A 107 8.76 -11.10 -0.54
C CYS A 107 9.66 -12.20 0.05
N ARG A 108 9.47 -12.56 1.32
CA ARG A 108 10.22 -13.64 1.97
C ARG A 108 10.00 -14.99 1.27
N LYS A 109 8.76 -15.31 0.88
CA LYS A 109 8.42 -16.56 0.15
C LYS A 109 9.03 -16.59 -1.24
N ASP A 110 9.10 -15.44 -1.92
CA ASP A 110 9.62 -15.29 -3.28
C ASP A 110 11.15 -15.09 -3.32
N GLY A 111 11.85 -15.12 -2.17
CA GLY A 111 13.29 -14.89 -2.09
C GLY A 111 13.70 -13.46 -2.40
N MET A 112 12.79 -12.51 -2.23
CA MET A 112 13.00 -11.08 -2.45
C MET A 112 13.36 -10.39 -1.13
N GLU A 113 14.36 -9.53 -1.13
CA GLU A 113 14.66 -8.67 0.01
C GLU A 113 13.58 -7.58 0.15
N TYR A 114 13.11 -7.33 1.37
CA TYR A 114 12.15 -6.27 1.67
C TYR A 114 12.79 -5.24 2.59
N LYS A 115 12.71 -3.96 2.22
CA LYS A 115 13.21 -2.83 3.03
C LYS A 115 12.18 -1.72 3.08
N GLU A 116 12.04 -1.12 4.25
CA GLU A 116 11.28 0.12 4.44
C GLU A 116 12.23 1.30 4.63
N PHE A 117 11.89 2.41 4.00
CA PHE A 117 12.60 3.68 4.12
C PHE A 117 11.60 4.80 4.40
N VAL A 118 11.68 5.38 5.58
CA VAL A 118 10.82 6.50 5.97
C VAL A 118 11.52 7.80 5.57
N VAL A 119 10.83 8.58 4.74
CA VAL A 119 11.28 9.90 4.25
C VAL A 119 10.57 10.96 5.07
N ASP A 120 10.95 11.16 6.31
CA ASP A 120 10.33 12.20 7.14
C ASP A 120 10.64 13.60 6.53
N ASP A 121 11.36 14.47 7.17
CA ASP A 121 11.71 15.82 6.70
C ASP A 121 13.01 15.86 5.85
N ALA A 122 13.43 14.71 5.29
CA ALA A 122 14.65 14.62 4.49
C ALA A 122 14.54 15.43 3.18
N SER A 123 15.65 16.00 2.74
CA SER A 123 15.71 16.72 1.45
C SER A 123 15.49 15.76 0.27
N PRO A 124 14.98 16.22 -0.87
CA PRO A 124 14.85 15.38 -2.07
C PRO A 124 16.17 14.73 -2.50
N GLU A 125 17.30 15.42 -2.32
CA GLU A 125 18.63 14.94 -2.63
C GLU A 125 19.04 13.80 -1.71
N ASP A 126 18.85 13.94 -0.40
CA ASP A 126 19.16 12.90 0.58
C ASP A 126 18.32 11.64 0.33
N VAL A 127 17.03 11.81 -0.02
CA VAL A 127 16.14 10.73 -0.38
C VAL A 127 16.67 9.99 -1.60
N ARG A 128 17.02 10.72 -2.67
CA ARG A 128 17.57 10.15 -3.90
C ARG A 128 18.84 9.35 -3.61
N ASP A 129 19.78 9.94 -2.86
CA ASP A 129 21.07 9.30 -2.55
C ASP A 129 20.90 8.03 -1.73
N ASN A 130 20.01 8.03 -0.75
CA ASN A 130 19.70 6.86 0.06
C ASN A 130 19.04 5.75 -0.76
N ILE A 131 18.12 6.10 -1.66
CA ILE A 131 17.52 5.15 -2.59
C ILE A 131 18.62 4.58 -3.51
N LEU A 132 19.42 5.41 -4.15
CA LEU A 132 20.51 4.98 -5.04
C LEU A 132 21.54 4.09 -4.34
N LYS A 133 21.91 4.38 -3.10
CA LYS A 133 22.77 3.50 -2.28
C LYS A 133 22.13 2.14 -2.03
N SER A 134 20.83 2.09 -1.86
CA SER A 134 20.09 0.82 -1.69
C SER A 134 20.01 0.05 -3.01
N LEU A 135 19.83 0.74 -4.15
CA LEU A 135 19.78 0.15 -5.49
C LEU A 135 21.12 -0.45 -5.92
N SER A 136 22.24 0.23 -5.62
CA SER A 136 23.59 -0.17 -6.09
C SER A 136 24.05 -1.53 -5.54
N LYS A 137 23.46 -2.00 -4.45
CA LYS A 137 23.82 -3.25 -3.77
C LYS A 137 22.95 -4.45 -4.17
N ASN A 138 21.83 -4.21 -4.83
CA ASN A 138 20.80 -5.21 -5.06
C ASN A 138 20.50 -5.35 -6.56
N GLY A 139 19.96 -6.50 -6.97
CA GLY A 139 19.59 -6.81 -8.35
C GLY A 139 18.35 -6.03 -8.82
N LEU A 140 17.43 -6.73 -9.49
CA LEU A 140 16.19 -6.11 -9.96
C LEU A 140 15.43 -5.49 -8.78
N THR A 141 15.36 -4.15 -8.76
CA THR A 141 14.70 -3.42 -7.68
C THR A 141 13.36 -2.88 -8.14
N ARG A 142 12.37 -2.99 -7.27
CA ARG A 142 11.07 -2.34 -7.41
C ARG A 142 10.82 -1.43 -6.22
N ILE A 143 10.10 -0.34 -6.43
CA ILE A 143 9.79 0.64 -5.39
C ILE A 143 8.28 0.78 -5.28
N ILE A 144 7.74 0.66 -4.06
CA ILE A 144 6.39 1.10 -3.72
C ILE A 144 6.53 2.35 -2.85
N CYS A 145 5.92 3.46 -3.26
CA CYS A 145 5.91 4.67 -2.48
C CYS A 145 4.51 4.97 -1.92
N ILE A 146 4.41 5.09 -0.62
CA ILE A 146 3.17 5.35 0.10
C ILE A 146 3.07 6.81 0.48
N HIS A 147 1.97 7.44 0.10
CA HIS A 147 1.64 8.86 0.34
C HIS A 147 2.70 9.85 -0.17
N PRO A 148 3.26 9.66 -1.39
CA PRO A 148 4.23 10.63 -1.90
C PRO A 148 3.60 12.01 -2.07
N ASP A 149 4.38 13.04 -1.84
CA ASP A 149 4.13 14.38 -2.37
C ASP A 149 4.71 14.51 -3.80
N GLN A 150 4.46 15.64 -4.47
CA GLN A 150 4.95 15.86 -5.83
C GLN A 150 6.48 15.84 -5.91
N LYS A 151 7.19 16.41 -4.92
CA LYS A 151 8.66 16.43 -4.89
C LYS A 151 9.24 15.03 -4.85
N LEU A 152 8.66 14.14 -4.05
CA LEU A 152 9.09 12.74 -3.97
C LEU A 152 8.78 12.00 -5.29
N CYS A 153 7.64 12.26 -5.92
CA CYS A 153 7.34 11.73 -7.25
C CYS A 153 8.38 12.17 -8.28
N ASP A 154 8.78 13.44 -8.27
CA ASP A 154 9.78 13.97 -9.21
C ASP A 154 11.16 13.30 -9.02
N VAL A 155 11.55 13.03 -7.77
CA VAL A 155 12.75 12.25 -7.45
C VAL A 155 12.66 10.82 -8.00
N LEU A 156 11.51 10.15 -7.76
CA LEU A 156 11.30 8.76 -8.18
C LEU A 156 11.21 8.61 -9.69
N ALA A 157 10.68 9.61 -10.41
CA ALA A 157 10.58 9.60 -11.87
C ALA A 157 11.95 9.53 -12.57
N GLY A 158 13.00 10.04 -11.92
CA GLY A 158 14.38 9.98 -12.42
C GLY A 158 15.07 8.62 -12.25
N LEU A 159 14.44 7.64 -11.59
CA LEU A 159 15.00 6.34 -11.33
C LEU A 159 14.63 5.35 -12.46
N GLN A 160 15.62 4.60 -12.95
CA GLN A 160 15.39 3.57 -13.99
C GLN A 160 14.97 2.23 -13.36
N VAL A 161 13.93 2.24 -12.54
CA VAL A 161 13.38 1.07 -11.84
C VAL A 161 11.85 1.09 -11.89
N GLY A 162 11.22 -0.05 -11.70
CA GLY A 162 9.77 -0.11 -11.60
C GLY A 162 9.30 0.60 -10.32
N VAL A 163 8.51 1.64 -10.46
CA VAL A 163 7.95 2.41 -9.34
C VAL A 163 6.43 2.35 -9.37
N ALA A 164 5.84 2.07 -8.22
CA ALA A 164 4.41 2.24 -7.99
C ALA A 164 4.18 3.21 -6.84
N VAL A 165 3.17 4.05 -6.96
CA VAL A 165 2.85 5.07 -5.95
C VAL A 165 1.41 4.92 -5.48
N LEU A 166 1.19 5.00 -4.18
CA LEU A 166 -0.13 5.10 -3.54
C LEU A 166 -0.27 6.51 -2.95
N PRO A 167 -0.69 7.50 -3.74
CA PRO A 167 -0.78 8.88 -3.27
C PRO A 167 -2.04 9.08 -2.41
N LEU A 168 -1.93 9.92 -1.38
CA LEU A 168 -3.08 10.43 -0.62
C LEU A 168 -3.79 11.56 -1.37
N LEU A 169 -3.02 12.39 -2.08
CA LEU A 169 -3.48 13.49 -2.92
C LEU A 169 -3.10 13.24 -4.38
N PRO A 170 -3.82 13.82 -5.35
CA PRO A 170 -3.43 13.72 -6.74
C PRO A 170 -1.99 14.21 -6.98
N VAL A 171 -1.18 13.38 -7.63
CA VAL A 171 0.19 13.69 -8.02
C VAL A 171 0.40 13.39 -9.51
N LYS A 172 1.36 14.09 -10.11
CA LYS A 172 1.87 13.74 -11.44
C LYS A 172 2.98 12.70 -11.28
N ALA A 173 2.79 11.51 -11.82
CA ALA A 173 3.72 10.40 -11.68
C ALA A 173 4.00 9.74 -13.04
N PRO A 174 4.65 10.47 -13.99
CA PRO A 174 4.92 9.96 -15.33
C PRO A 174 5.82 8.72 -15.26
N GLY A 175 5.46 7.69 -16.04
CA GLY A 175 6.23 6.43 -16.07
C GLY A 175 6.07 5.52 -14.84
N MET A 176 5.28 5.91 -13.87
CA MET A 176 5.00 5.12 -12.66
C MET A 176 3.60 4.51 -12.70
N THR A 177 3.42 3.39 -12.01
CA THR A 177 2.09 2.86 -11.73
C THR A 177 1.46 3.64 -10.57
N VAL A 178 0.29 4.23 -10.79
CA VAL A 178 -0.43 4.98 -9.74
C VAL A 178 -1.57 4.13 -9.22
N PHE A 179 -1.50 3.75 -7.94
CA PHE A 179 -2.61 3.14 -7.23
C PHE A 179 -3.58 4.23 -6.79
N ARG A 180 -4.72 4.32 -7.45
CA ARG A 180 -5.71 5.36 -7.14
C ARG A 180 -6.72 4.85 -6.13
N VAL A 181 -6.79 5.50 -4.98
CA VAL A 181 -7.94 5.35 -4.08
C VAL A 181 -9.04 6.28 -4.61
N PRO A 182 -10.22 5.79 -4.95
CA PRO A 182 -11.28 6.62 -5.52
C PRO A 182 -12.00 7.41 -4.42
N HIS A 183 -11.29 8.31 -3.78
CA HIS A 183 -11.83 9.13 -2.68
C HIS A 183 -13.13 9.84 -3.06
N VAL A 184 -13.20 10.39 -4.30
CA VAL A 184 -14.42 11.06 -4.78
C VAL A 184 -15.59 10.10 -4.81
N SER A 185 -15.43 8.91 -5.38
CA SER A 185 -16.51 7.92 -5.50
C SER A 185 -17.04 7.46 -4.14
N VAL A 186 -16.12 7.23 -3.18
CA VAL A 186 -16.47 6.88 -1.80
C VAL A 186 -17.28 8.00 -1.14
N LEU A 187 -16.81 9.23 -1.23
CA LEU A 187 -17.50 10.38 -0.64
C LEU A 187 -18.84 10.69 -1.32
N VAL A 188 -18.90 10.56 -2.64
CA VAL A 188 -20.17 10.69 -3.38
C VAL A 188 -21.17 9.61 -2.98
N HIS A 189 -20.69 8.38 -2.72
CA HIS A 189 -21.56 7.32 -2.18
C HIS A 189 -22.13 7.72 -0.82
N ILE A 190 -21.33 8.24 0.11
CA ILE A 190 -21.77 8.70 1.43
C ILE A 190 -22.77 9.87 1.29
N ILE A 191 -22.50 10.84 0.40
CA ILE A 191 -23.42 11.95 0.12
C ILE A 191 -24.76 11.43 -0.37
N ARG A 192 -24.77 10.43 -1.25
CA ARG A 192 -26.00 9.78 -1.74
C ARG A 192 -26.78 9.11 -0.61
N GLN A 193 -26.08 8.40 0.30
CA GLN A 193 -26.71 7.79 1.47
C GLN A 193 -27.31 8.86 2.40
N ALA A 194 -26.58 9.92 2.69
CA ALA A 194 -27.07 11.04 3.49
C ALA A 194 -28.30 11.70 2.82
N HIS A 195 -28.26 11.91 1.51
CA HIS A 195 -29.40 12.44 0.74
C HIS A 195 -30.64 11.56 0.85
N SER A 196 -30.48 10.23 0.72
CA SER A 196 -31.61 9.27 0.84
C SER A 196 -32.27 9.29 2.21
N LEU A 197 -31.53 9.68 3.25
CA LEU A 197 -32.05 9.90 4.62
C LEU A 197 -32.64 11.30 4.84
N GLY A 198 -32.70 12.12 3.79
CA GLY A 198 -33.31 13.46 3.84
C GLY A 198 -32.35 14.60 4.16
N HIS A 199 -31.06 14.32 4.39
CA HIS A 199 -30.09 15.38 4.67
C HIS A 199 -29.84 16.26 3.43
N ARG A 200 -29.86 17.59 3.61
CA ARG A 200 -29.64 18.58 2.56
C ARG A 200 -28.41 19.45 2.83
N ARG A 201 -27.93 19.46 4.08
CA ARG A 201 -26.71 20.16 4.49
C ARG A 201 -25.79 19.20 5.19
N LEU A 202 -24.60 19.06 4.65
CA LEU A 202 -23.53 18.22 5.17
C LEU A 202 -22.33 19.07 5.55
N VAL A 203 -21.59 18.62 6.53
CA VAL A 203 -20.25 19.11 6.84
C VAL A 203 -19.27 17.98 6.62
N MET A 204 -18.14 18.29 6.01
CA MET A 204 -17.01 17.39 5.92
C MET A 204 -15.82 17.96 6.68
N VAL A 205 -15.29 17.18 7.59
CA VAL A 205 -14.00 17.50 8.23
C VAL A 205 -12.91 17.27 7.20
N ASP A 206 -12.07 18.28 7.00
CA ASP A 206 -11.07 18.29 5.96
C ASP A 206 -9.69 18.59 6.56
N ASN A 207 -8.78 17.66 6.40
CA ASN A 207 -7.40 17.79 6.86
C ASN A 207 -6.36 17.76 5.71
N VAL A 208 -6.77 17.44 4.47
CA VAL A 208 -5.81 17.21 3.37
C VAL A 208 -6.35 17.50 1.95
N MET A 209 -7.58 18.01 1.78
CA MET A 209 -8.15 18.17 0.45
C MET A 209 -7.63 19.40 -0.29
N THR A 210 -7.33 19.22 -1.57
CA THR A 210 -7.02 20.36 -2.45
C THR A 210 -8.28 21.14 -2.81
N PRO A 211 -8.16 22.42 -3.19
CA PRO A 211 -9.28 23.23 -3.67
C PRO A 211 -10.04 22.57 -4.83
N GLU A 212 -9.32 21.93 -5.75
CA GLU A 212 -9.90 21.24 -6.92
C GLU A 212 -10.75 20.05 -6.47
N PHE A 213 -10.26 19.26 -5.50
CA PHE A 213 -11.00 18.13 -4.95
C PHE A 213 -12.28 18.59 -4.23
N ARG A 214 -12.19 19.67 -3.42
CA ARG A 214 -13.37 20.27 -2.76
C ARG A 214 -14.39 20.73 -3.80
N SER A 215 -13.95 21.42 -4.86
CA SER A 215 -14.81 21.90 -5.95
C SER A 215 -15.49 20.75 -6.67
N GLN A 216 -14.78 19.68 -6.96
CA GLN A 216 -15.34 18.48 -7.58
C GLN A 216 -16.40 17.82 -6.68
N LEU A 217 -16.14 17.70 -5.38
CA LEU A 217 -17.07 17.11 -4.44
C LEU A 217 -18.33 17.99 -4.26
N GLN A 218 -18.17 19.31 -4.22
CA GLN A 218 -19.28 20.27 -4.18
C GLN A 218 -20.17 20.17 -5.41
N ALA A 219 -19.57 20.05 -6.61
CA ALA A 219 -20.34 19.88 -7.84
C ALA A 219 -21.15 18.58 -7.82
N GLN A 220 -20.58 17.47 -7.33
CA GLN A 220 -21.28 16.21 -7.17
C GLN A 220 -22.40 16.31 -6.12
N ALA A 221 -22.15 16.93 -4.97
CA ALA A 221 -23.16 17.14 -3.94
C ALA A 221 -24.34 17.96 -4.46
N LYS A 222 -24.05 19.03 -5.21
CA LYS A 222 -25.07 19.88 -5.85
C LYS A 222 -25.98 19.11 -6.81
N PHE A 223 -25.43 18.14 -7.54
CA PHE A 223 -26.21 17.26 -8.42
C PHE A 223 -27.31 16.50 -7.64
N PHE A 224 -27.04 16.13 -6.39
CA PHE A 224 -28.02 15.51 -5.49
C PHE A 224 -28.87 16.53 -4.71
N GLY A 225 -28.77 17.83 -4.97
CA GLY A 225 -29.45 18.87 -4.20
C GLY A 225 -28.95 18.97 -2.75
N VAL A 226 -27.71 18.61 -2.52
CA VAL A 226 -27.07 18.64 -1.20
C VAL A 226 -26.00 19.74 -1.18
N ARG A 227 -25.99 20.54 -0.11
CA ARG A 227 -24.90 21.48 0.18
C ARG A 227 -23.88 20.79 1.08
N ILE A 228 -22.60 20.90 0.72
CA ILE A 228 -21.49 20.43 1.55
C ILE A 228 -20.58 21.60 1.90
N ASP A 229 -20.36 21.80 3.19
CA ASP A 229 -19.44 22.77 3.75
C ASP A 229 -18.20 22.03 4.30
N PHE A 230 -17.00 22.63 4.19
CA PHE A 230 -15.77 22.01 4.69
C PHE A 230 -15.31 22.68 5.97
N VAL A 231 -14.94 21.87 6.94
CA VAL A 231 -14.33 22.30 8.20
C VAL A 231 -12.87 21.88 8.23
N GLU A 232 -11.98 22.83 8.02
CA GLU A 232 -10.53 22.57 8.06
C GLU A 232 -10.10 22.23 9.47
N ALA A 233 -9.46 21.08 9.63
CA ALA A 233 -8.97 20.56 10.91
C ALA A 233 -7.54 21.05 11.24
N GLY A 234 -6.77 21.45 10.22
CA GLY A 234 -5.39 21.95 10.39
C GLY A 234 -4.71 22.18 9.04
N SER A 235 -3.43 22.57 9.06
CA SER A 235 -2.61 22.69 7.87
C SER A 235 -2.27 21.32 7.28
N LEU A 236 -2.07 21.25 5.96
CA LEU A 236 -1.60 20.06 5.24
C LEU A 236 -0.41 19.40 5.97
N GLY A 237 -0.55 18.12 6.29
CA GLY A 237 0.47 17.35 7.01
C GLY A 237 0.30 17.27 8.52
N ALA A 238 -0.69 17.95 9.10
CA ALA A 238 -0.96 17.89 10.54
C ALA A 238 -1.92 16.72 10.88
N ASP A 239 -1.49 15.46 10.71
CA ASP A 239 -2.16 14.30 11.33
C ASP A 239 -2.23 14.40 12.87
N ASN A 240 -1.65 15.46 13.42
CA ASN A 240 -1.57 15.69 14.86
C ASN A 240 -2.72 16.52 15.44
N TRP A 241 -3.62 17.07 14.61
CA TRP A 241 -4.71 17.90 15.11
C TRP A 241 -5.62 17.15 16.09
N ILE A 242 -5.78 15.85 15.91
CA ILE A 242 -6.58 14.99 16.81
C ILE A 242 -6.00 14.91 18.23
N HIS A 243 -4.71 15.19 18.41
CA HIS A 243 -4.04 15.25 19.71
C HIS A 243 -3.98 16.65 20.29
N ASP A 244 -4.34 17.69 19.52
CA ASP A 244 -4.45 19.06 19.99
C ASP A 244 -5.89 19.38 20.42
N ARG A 245 -6.14 19.40 21.72
CA ARG A 245 -7.47 19.72 22.29
C ARG A 245 -8.06 21.04 21.77
N LYS A 246 -7.21 22.05 21.48
CA LYS A 246 -7.67 23.35 20.96
C LYS A 246 -8.12 23.20 19.50
N ALA A 247 -7.38 22.44 18.69
CA ALA A 247 -7.77 22.15 17.31
C ALA A 247 -9.08 21.37 17.26
N VAL A 248 -9.20 20.30 18.05
CA VAL A 248 -10.44 19.52 18.19
C VAL A 248 -11.60 20.43 18.61
N GLY A 249 -11.42 21.29 19.61
CA GLY A 249 -12.44 22.24 20.04
C GLY A 249 -12.88 23.20 18.93
N ARG A 250 -11.93 23.72 18.12
CA ARG A 250 -12.26 24.58 16.96
C ARG A 250 -13.05 23.85 15.90
N VAL A 251 -12.66 22.60 15.56
CA VAL A 251 -13.39 21.77 14.60
C VAL A 251 -14.82 21.51 15.08
N CYS A 252 -14.98 21.05 16.32
CA CYS A 252 -16.31 20.80 16.90
C CYS A 252 -17.18 22.06 16.93
N ALA A 253 -16.63 23.22 17.32
CA ALA A 253 -17.35 24.49 17.32
C ALA A 253 -17.81 24.91 15.91
N ARG A 254 -17.03 24.60 14.87
CA ARG A 254 -17.42 24.85 13.47
C ARG A 254 -18.52 23.88 13.01
N ILE A 255 -18.43 22.60 13.38
CA ILE A 255 -19.49 21.61 13.11
C ILE A 255 -20.80 22.08 13.75
N VAL A 256 -20.79 22.42 15.02
CA VAL A 256 -22.00 22.92 15.74
C VAL A 256 -22.59 24.16 15.06
N ARG A 257 -21.75 25.16 14.73
CA ARG A 257 -22.19 26.40 14.07
C ARG A 257 -22.74 26.19 12.66
N SER A 258 -22.32 25.13 11.97
CA SER A 258 -22.81 24.85 10.60
C SER A 258 -24.28 24.49 10.56
N GLN A 259 -24.84 24.02 11.68
CA GLN A 259 -26.23 23.48 11.76
C GLN A 259 -26.48 22.38 10.71
N ALA A 260 -25.46 21.66 10.29
CA ALA A 260 -25.58 20.55 9.37
C ALA A 260 -26.20 19.34 10.08
N GLY A 261 -27.14 18.69 9.43
CA GLY A 261 -27.75 17.46 9.96
C GLY A 261 -26.89 16.22 9.84
N CYS A 262 -25.78 16.30 9.07
CA CYS A 262 -24.87 15.19 8.90
C CYS A 262 -23.42 15.69 8.79
N VAL A 263 -22.51 14.98 9.45
CA VAL A 263 -21.07 15.21 9.36
C VAL A 263 -20.35 13.98 8.81
N ILE A 264 -19.39 14.22 7.94
CA ILE A 264 -18.52 13.18 7.35
C ILE A 264 -17.12 13.38 7.90
N PHE A 265 -16.58 12.38 8.56
CA PHE A 265 -15.18 12.32 8.98
C PHE A 265 -14.37 11.50 8.00
N PRO A 266 -13.14 11.93 7.63
CA PRO A 266 -12.26 11.15 6.77
C PRO A 266 -11.92 9.77 7.35
N GLN A 267 -11.59 9.73 8.65
CA GLN A 267 -11.14 8.53 9.35
C GLN A 267 -11.85 8.35 10.69
N TRP A 268 -11.83 7.11 11.17
CA TRP A 268 -12.34 6.76 12.49
C TRP A 268 -11.70 7.56 13.63
N SER A 269 -10.38 7.77 13.58
CA SER A 269 -9.63 8.56 14.57
C SER A 269 -10.12 10.00 14.69
N ASP A 270 -10.52 10.60 13.57
CA ASP A 270 -11.05 11.96 13.53
C ASP A 270 -12.39 12.07 14.27
N LEU A 271 -13.26 11.08 14.03
CA LEU A 271 -14.53 10.98 14.76
C LEU A 271 -14.26 10.81 16.25
N MET A 272 -13.39 9.89 16.66
CA MET A 272 -13.11 9.61 18.06
C MET A 272 -12.54 10.85 18.79
N ALA A 273 -11.72 11.63 18.14
CA ALA A 273 -11.19 12.87 18.71
C ALA A 273 -12.30 13.91 18.98
N CYS A 274 -13.30 13.98 18.11
CA CYS A 274 -14.39 14.96 18.22
C CYS A 274 -15.57 14.51 19.08
N ALA A 275 -15.72 13.25 19.21
CA ALA A 275 -16.90 12.56 19.67
C ALA A 275 -17.46 13.07 21.01
N ASP A 276 -16.68 13.07 22.08
CA ASP A 276 -17.12 13.53 23.41
C ASP A 276 -17.43 15.04 23.43
N THR A 277 -16.73 15.83 22.62
CA THR A 277 -16.96 17.26 22.54
C THR A 277 -18.28 17.56 21.83
N LEU A 278 -18.59 16.82 20.76
CA LEU A 278 -19.87 16.94 20.05
C LEU A 278 -21.04 16.48 20.93
N ALA A 279 -20.87 15.37 21.65
CA ALA A 279 -21.90 14.89 22.58
C ALA A 279 -22.20 15.91 23.69
N ARG A 280 -21.17 16.49 24.31
CA ARG A 280 -21.33 17.57 25.32
C ARG A 280 -21.95 18.84 24.77
N SER A 281 -21.89 19.07 23.46
CA SER A 281 -22.53 20.20 22.81
C SER A 281 -24.03 19.97 22.53
N GLY A 282 -24.60 18.89 23.04
CA GLY A 282 -26.02 18.56 22.89
C GLY A 282 -26.37 17.96 21.53
N LEU A 283 -25.41 17.56 20.74
CA LEU A 283 -25.60 16.89 19.46
C LEU A 283 -25.70 15.37 19.70
N ALA A 284 -26.91 14.91 20.00
CA ALA A 284 -27.16 13.47 20.13
C ALA A 284 -27.06 12.78 18.77
N MET A 285 -26.28 11.70 18.69
CA MET A 285 -26.15 10.85 17.52
C MET A 285 -26.99 9.57 17.67
N PRO A 286 -27.74 9.16 16.66
CA PRO A 286 -28.01 9.81 15.37
C PRO A 286 -29.12 10.87 15.39
N GLY A 287 -29.72 11.16 16.55
CA GLY A 287 -30.98 11.95 16.63
C GLY A 287 -30.89 13.37 16.08
N ARG A 288 -29.88 14.16 16.53
CA ARG A 288 -29.66 15.54 16.05
C ARG A 288 -28.56 15.67 15.04
N LEU A 289 -27.63 14.74 15.03
CA LEU A 289 -26.49 14.73 14.12
C LEU A 289 -26.25 13.31 13.60
N SER A 290 -26.40 13.13 12.31
CA SER A 290 -25.93 11.94 11.63
C SER A 290 -24.42 12.01 11.42
N VAL A 291 -23.73 10.87 11.57
CA VAL A 291 -22.29 10.77 11.41
C VAL A 291 -21.95 9.63 10.46
N ALA A 292 -21.09 9.93 9.50
CA ALA A 292 -20.45 8.93 8.64
C ALA A 292 -18.94 9.06 8.68
N VAL A 293 -18.24 7.97 8.49
CA VAL A 293 -16.80 7.92 8.33
C VAL A 293 -16.47 7.42 6.93
N ALA A 294 -15.61 8.16 6.20
CA ALA A 294 -15.26 7.78 4.84
C ALA A 294 -14.56 6.43 4.80
N TYR A 295 -13.65 6.20 5.76
CA TYR A 295 -12.87 4.97 5.85
C TYR A 295 -12.89 4.42 7.27
N LEU A 296 -13.52 3.26 7.43
CA LEU A 296 -13.57 2.51 8.69
C LEU A 296 -12.40 1.51 8.76
N ASN A 297 -11.95 1.23 9.98
CA ASN A 297 -10.87 0.28 10.24
C ASN A 297 -11.36 -1.17 10.41
N GLY A 298 -12.63 -1.42 10.09
CA GLY A 298 -13.25 -2.74 10.19
C GLY A 298 -14.52 -2.77 11.03
N SER A 299 -15.02 -3.97 11.30
CA SER A 299 -16.32 -4.19 11.93
C SER A 299 -16.43 -3.73 13.40
N VAL A 300 -15.30 -3.42 14.03
CA VAL A 300 -15.23 -3.04 15.46
C VAL A 300 -15.43 -1.55 15.71
N ASP A 301 -15.50 -0.73 14.64
CA ASP A 301 -15.66 0.71 14.77
C ASP A 301 -17.08 1.04 15.26
N THR A 302 -17.20 1.26 16.56
CA THR A 302 -18.47 1.58 17.22
C THR A 302 -18.37 2.88 18.00
N TRP A 303 -19.47 3.61 18.03
CA TRP A 303 -19.66 4.80 18.86
C TRP A 303 -20.66 4.48 19.95
N HIS A 304 -20.25 4.49 21.23
CA HIS A 304 -21.10 4.08 22.37
C HIS A 304 -21.89 2.79 22.09
N GLY A 305 -21.22 1.79 21.51
CA GLY A 305 -21.84 0.53 21.13
C GLY A 305 -22.71 0.55 19.86
N LEU A 306 -22.83 1.70 19.19
CA LEU A 306 -23.53 1.82 17.91
C LEU A 306 -22.54 1.62 16.76
N PRO A 307 -22.78 0.69 15.82
CA PRO A 307 -21.99 0.56 14.60
C PRO A 307 -21.98 1.89 13.83
N VAL A 308 -20.78 2.37 13.46
CA VAL A 308 -20.62 3.61 12.70
C VAL A 308 -20.91 3.36 11.23
N ALA A 309 -21.61 4.31 10.59
CA ALA A 309 -21.84 4.30 9.15
C ALA A 309 -20.56 4.69 8.40
N GLY A 310 -20.23 3.99 7.33
CA GLY A 310 -19.04 4.31 6.53
C GLY A 310 -18.66 3.20 5.57
N CYS A 311 -17.57 3.42 4.84
CA CYS A 311 -16.99 2.40 3.97
C CYS A 311 -15.84 1.67 4.70
N GLU A 312 -15.89 0.35 4.73
CA GLU A 312 -14.79 -0.46 5.26
C GLU A 312 -13.74 -0.64 4.18
N ILE A 313 -12.48 -0.45 4.52
CA ILE A 313 -11.39 -0.84 3.62
C ILE A 313 -11.02 -2.28 3.95
N PRO A 314 -11.19 -3.25 3.01
CA PRO A 314 -10.72 -4.61 3.24
C PRO A 314 -9.22 -4.61 3.57
N GLU A 315 -8.84 -5.33 4.64
CA GLU A 315 -7.47 -5.32 5.17
C GLU A 315 -6.43 -5.76 4.13
N ASP A 316 -6.82 -6.64 3.19
CA ASP A 316 -5.95 -7.18 2.17
C ASP A 316 -6.01 -6.40 0.83
N LEU A 317 -6.82 -5.33 0.75
CA LEU A 317 -7.08 -4.66 -0.51
C LEU A 317 -5.82 -4.04 -1.12
N ALA A 318 -5.06 -3.27 -0.33
CA ALA A 318 -3.80 -2.71 -0.80
C ALA A 318 -2.76 -3.81 -1.08
N PHE A 319 -2.77 -4.91 -0.30
CA PHE A 319 -1.92 -6.07 -0.58
C PHE A 319 -2.22 -6.68 -1.95
N ARG A 320 -3.50 -6.88 -2.30
CA ARG A 320 -3.87 -7.44 -3.62
C ARG A 320 -3.35 -6.58 -4.76
N MET A 321 -3.45 -5.24 -4.64
CA MET A 321 -2.91 -4.30 -5.62
C MET A 321 -1.39 -4.41 -5.73
N PHE A 322 -0.69 -4.37 -4.59
CA PHE A 322 0.76 -4.48 -4.56
C PHE A 322 1.24 -5.83 -5.10
N ALA A 323 0.58 -6.92 -4.73
CA ALA A 323 0.92 -8.26 -5.19
C ALA A 323 0.71 -8.43 -6.70
N ALA A 324 -0.39 -7.92 -7.26
CA ALA A 324 -0.66 -7.93 -8.69
C ALA A 324 0.41 -7.12 -9.44
N TRP A 325 0.74 -5.92 -8.96
CA TRP A 325 1.80 -5.11 -9.57
C TRP A 325 3.18 -5.78 -9.48
N LEU A 326 3.50 -6.41 -8.36
CA LEU A 326 4.75 -7.15 -8.21
C LEU A 326 4.85 -8.34 -9.18
N ALA A 327 3.72 -8.98 -9.50
CA ALA A 327 3.67 -10.11 -10.44
C ALA A 327 3.70 -9.64 -11.91
N GLU A 328 2.89 -8.66 -12.26
CA GLU A 328 2.56 -8.31 -13.64
C GLU A 328 3.11 -6.96 -14.10
N GLY A 329 3.59 -6.13 -13.19
CA GLY A 329 4.01 -4.74 -13.47
C GLY A 329 2.84 -3.79 -13.76
N ARG A 330 1.59 -4.27 -13.63
CA ARG A 330 0.36 -3.50 -13.86
C ARG A 330 -0.57 -3.65 -12.67
N CYS A 331 -1.45 -2.68 -12.49
CA CYS A 331 -2.54 -2.74 -11.53
C CYS A 331 -3.78 -2.09 -12.14
N ASP A 332 -4.90 -2.79 -12.05
CA ASP A 332 -6.21 -2.24 -12.33
C ASP A 332 -6.69 -1.46 -11.11
N SER A 333 -6.60 -0.13 -11.20
CA SER A 333 -7.00 0.76 -10.11
C SER A 333 -8.52 1.02 -10.06
N GLU A 334 -9.28 0.65 -11.11
CA GLU A 334 -10.73 0.88 -11.14
C GLU A 334 -11.46 -0.14 -10.28
N SER A 335 -11.05 -1.40 -10.32
CA SER A 335 -11.62 -2.46 -9.48
C SER A 335 -11.44 -2.21 -7.97
N PHE A 336 -10.44 -1.41 -7.59
CA PHE A 336 -10.21 -1.00 -6.21
C PHE A 336 -11.35 -0.14 -5.65
N GLY A 337 -11.83 0.79 -6.46
CA GLY A 337 -12.91 1.70 -6.08
C GLY A 337 -14.23 1.00 -5.85
N GLU A 338 -14.57 0.11 -6.74
CA GLU A 338 -15.78 -0.69 -6.64
C GLU A 338 -15.74 -1.58 -5.40
N ALA A 339 -14.58 -2.18 -5.08
CA ALA A 339 -14.43 -3.01 -3.90
C ALA A 339 -14.63 -2.22 -2.60
N VAL A 340 -14.13 -0.97 -2.49
CA VAL A 340 -14.35 -0.13 -1.29
C VAL A 340 -15.81 0.31 -1.16
N ILE A 341 -16.47 0.69 -2.25
CA ILE A 341 -17.89 1.09 -2.22
C ILE A 341 -18.77 -0.10 -1.86
N ALA A 342 -18.43 -1.31 -2.31
CA ALA A 342 -19.16 -2.53 -1.98
C ALA A 342 -19.14 -2.88 -0.48
N THR A 343 -18.21 -2.30 0.28
CA THR A 343 -18.07 -2.51 1.73
C THR A 343 -18.83 -1.46 2.56
N TRP A 344 -19.78 -0.74 1.98
CA TRP A 344 -20.60 0.22 2.71
C TRP A 344 -21.35 -0.44 3.88
N ARG A 345 -21.14 0.10 5.07
CA ARG A 345 -21.89 -0.26 6.27
C ARG A 345 -22.83 0.89 6.62
N ALA A 346 -24.15 0.62 6.61
CA ALA A 346 -25.16 1.62 6.96
C ALA A 346 -25.00 2.13 8.39
N GLY A 347 -24.53 1.26 9.30
CA GLY A 347 -24.31 1.62 10.69
C GLY A 347 -25.60 2.06 11.41
N ARG A 348 -25.43 2.63 12.59
CA ARG A 348 -26.52 3.22 13.41
C ARG A 348 -26.25 4.68 13.79
N THR A 349 -25.17 5.27 13.27
CA THR A 349 -24.81 6.67 13.50
C THR A 349 -25.38 7.61 12.44
N MET A 350 -25.95 7.08 11.36
CA MET A 350 -26.76 7.84 10.41
C MET A 350 -28.24 7.51 10.59
N GLY A 351 -29.05 8.54 10.75
CA GLY A 351 -30.48 8.46 10.86
C GLY A 351 -31.18 9.41 9.89
N PRO A 352 -32.51 9.40 9.83
CA PRO A 352 -33.27 10.37 9.05
C PRO A 352 -32.93 11.80 9.48
N ALA A 353 -32.96 12.74 8.52
CA ALA A 353 -32.82 14.15 8.84
C ALA A 353 -33.92 14.55 9.86
N ALA A 354 -33.55 15.37 10.83
CA ALA A 354 -34.56 15.95 11.73
C ALA A 354 -35.62 16.68 10.88
N ARG A 355 -36.90 16.47 11.19
CA ARG A 355 -37.97 17.25 10.59
C ARG A 355 -37.91 18.63 11.22
N ASP A 356 -37.76 19.66 10.42
CA ASP A 356 -37.85 21.06 10.82
C ASP A 356 -39.20 21.39 11.43
#